data_93f9c45ab77dbcab7078395128d46f39
#
_entry.id   93f9c45ab77dbcab7078395128d46f39
#
_cell.length_a   1.000
_cell.length_b   1.000
_cell.length_c   1.000
_cell.angle_alpha   90.00
_cell.angle_beta   90.00
_cell.angle_gamma   90.00
#
_symmetry.space_group_name_H-M   'P 1'
#
loop_
_entity.id
_entity.type
_entity.pdbx_description
1 polymer ?
#
loop_
_entity_poly.entity_id
_entity_poly.type
_entity_poly.pdbx_seq_one_letter_code
_entity_poly.pdbx_strand_id
1 'polypeptide(L)'
;MQILLGVLAGLAVLVVLVTIHELGHALAALKNGVVVEEFAIGFPPTIWSKKLKNGVDFKINILPLGGYVKLQGEHDAASEKGDYGAASFWAKTQILFAGVFLNFVFACVLMTILAWTGLPQVLSNQFRLANDGRIERSAVRAGLVTPDGSVDRAGLKKDDQILKIDGKTIDSPEMMRTLTKELAGREVTVEYRRASGKQTVAQVQVKISDHETAKQKGYIGMIPVQDAKIYASWSAPIVGVGTVVQMMGETLKGVGQLFANFFGGLVQKLSFDQATRQQADQKIAQAGQAVAGPVGLLGVIFPALIGGELTTFVLFVAIISLTLAVMNALPIPALDGGRWAVTAIFRGLKKPLSKELEEQIHGTGMMALLALTLLITISDVFKFFK
;
A
#
# COMPACT_ATOMS: atom_id res chain seq x y z
N MET A 1 -12.75 20.18 -6.88
CA MET A 1 -11.30 20.52 -7.08
C MET A 1 -10.37 19.54 -6.38
N GLN A 2 -10.58 19.22 -5.10
CA GLN A 2 -9.73 18.29 -4.33
C GLN A 2 -9.67 16.87 -4.93
N ILE A 3 -10.80 16.31 -5.39
CA ILE A 3 -10.83 14.99 -6.03
C ILE A 3 -9.99 14.98 -7.31
N LEU A 4 -10.14 16.01 -8.16
CA LEU A 4 -9.38 16.12 -9.41
C LEU A 4 -7.87 16.20 -9.13
N LEU A 5 -7.45 17.04 -8.18
CA LEU A 5 -6.05 17.17 -7.77
C LEU A 5 -5.51 15.85 -7.21
N GLY A 6 -6.31 15.13 -6.42
CA GLY A 6 -5.95 13.83 -5.89
C GLY A 6 -5.75 12.80 -6.99
N VAL A 7 -6.67 12.72 -7.95
CA VAL A 7 -6.54 11.81 -9.10
C VAL A 7 -5.29 12.12 -9.93
N LEU A 8 -5.05 13.40 -10.23
CA LEU A 8 -3.85 13.82 -10.98
C LEU A 8 -2.56 13.50 -10.23
N ALA A 9 -2.52 13.77 -8.92
CA ALA A 9 -1.38 13.41 -8.08
C ALA A 9 -1.15 11.90 -8.03
N GLY A 10 -2.22 11.11 -7.88
CA GLY A 10 -2.16 9.65 -7.89
C GLY A 10 -1.63 9.10 -9.21
N LEU A 11 -2.13 9.60 -10.34
CA LEU A 11 -1.63 9.23 -11.66
C LEU A 11 -0.15 9.59 -11.82
N ALA A 12 0.25 10.80 -11.41
CA ALA A 12 1.64 11.22 -11.47
C ALA A 12 2.55 10.30 -10.63
N VAL A 13 2.13 9.95 -9.41
CA VAL A 13 2.85 9.01 -8.54
C VAL A 13 2.99 7.65 -9.21
N LEU A 14 1.91 7.08 -9.75
CA LEU A 14 1.95 5.77 -10.42
C LEU A 14 2.89 5.79 -11.63
N VAL A 15 2.83 6.84 -12.47
CA VAL A 15 3.76 7.00 -13.61
C VAL A 15 5.21 7.04 -13.14
N VAL A 16 5.52 7.81 -12.09
CA VAL A 16 6.89 7.88 -11.54
C VAL A 16 7.35 6.51 -11.03
N LEU A 17 6.52 5.81 -10.26
CA LEU A 17 6.87 4.51 -9.67
C LEU A 17 7.08 3.43 -10.73
N VAL A 18 6.22 3.39 -11.77
CA VAL A 18 6.39 2.45 -12.88
C VAL A 18 7.61 2.85 -13.71
N THR A 19 7.86 4.14 -13.96
CA THR A 19 9.07 4.59 -14.68
C THR A 19 10.35 4.18 -13.96
N ILE A 20 10.39 4.26 -12.61
CA ILE A 20 11.51 3.78 -11.80
C ILE A 20 11.69 2.26 -11.96
N HIS A 21 10.59 1.53 -11.97
CA HIS A 21 10.59 0.08 -12.19
C HIS A 21 11.17 -0.29 -13.56
N GLU A 22 10.64 0.30 -14.62
CA GLU A 22 11.09 0.06 -16.00
C GLU A 22 12.56 0.49 -16.21
N LEU A 23 12.98 1.57 -15.54
CA LEU A 23 14.38 1.99 -15.55
C LEU A 23 15.31 0.91 -14.98
N GLY A 24 14.86 0.17 -13.97
CA GLY A 24 15.59 -0.97 -13.44
C GLY A 24 15.86 -2.03 -14.52
N HIS A 25 14.83 -2.45 -15.23
CA HIS A 25 14.93 -3.42 -16.31
C HIS A 25 15.87 -2.93 -17.41
N ALA A 26 15.69 -1.69 -17.87
CA ALA A 26 16.51 -1.09 -18.92
C ALA A 26 18.01 -1.06 -18.55
N LEU A 27 18.34 -0.56 -17.34
CA LEU A 27 19.72 -0.48 -16.87
C LEU A 27 20.37 -1.86 -16.74
N ALA A 28 19.63 -2.84 -16.21
CA ALA A 28 20.14 -4.20 -16.07
C ALA A 28 20.29 -4.90 -17.43
N ALA A 29 19.36 -4.68 -18.37
CA ALA A 29 19.45 -5.20 -19.73
C ALA A 29 20.70 -4.67 -20.43
N LEU A 30 20.90 -3.37 -20.45
CA LEU A 30 22.08 -2.73 -21.05
C LEU A 30 23.39 -3.23 -20.41
N LYS A 31 23.43 -3.37 -19.08
CA LYS A 31 24.61 -3.90 -18.37
C LYS A 31 24.94 -5.33 -18.76
N ASN A 32 23.94 -6.15 -19.05
CA ASN A 32 24.09 -7.56 -19.45
C ASN A 32 24.19 -7.76 -20.96
N GLY A 33 24.32 -6.68 -21.77
CA GLY A 33 24.49 -6.76 -23.22
C GLY A 33 23.21 -7.10 -23.98
N VAL A 34 22.04 -7.01 -23.35
CA VAL A 34 20.74 -7.15 -23.99
C VAL A 34 20.34 -5.80 -24.58
N VAL A 35 19.89 -5.81 -25.85
CA VAL A 35 19.46 -4.60 -26.55
C VAL A 35 18.12 -4.13 -26.02
N VAL A 36 18.06 -2.86 -25.61
CA VAL A 36 16.83 -2.16 -25.28
C VAL A 36 16.35 -1.44 -26.55
N GLU A 37 15.22 -1.89 -27.11
CA GLU A 37 14.64 -1.27 -28.32
C GLU A 37 13.90 0.02 -27.95
N GLU A 38 13.02 -0.05 -26.95
CA GLU A 38 12.17 1.08 -26.55
C GLU A 38 12.14 1.23 -25.03
N PHE A 39 12.09 2.48 -24.61
CA PHE A 39 11.75 2.88 -23.23
C PHE A 39 10.62 3.89 -23.30
N ALA A 40 9.46 3.55 -22.75
CA ALA A 40 8.28 4.38 -22.89
C ALA A 40 7.66 4.74 -21.54
N ILE A 41 7.30 6.02 -21.38
CA ILE A 41 6.46 6.54 -20.29
C ILE A 41 5.03 6.61 -20.83
N GLY A 42 4.10 5.92 -20.17
CA GLY A 42 2.71 5.79 -20.61
C GLY A 42 2.51 4.70 -21.66
N PHE A 43 1.24 4.52 -22.08
CA PHE A 43 0.85 3.61 -23.17
C PHE A 43 0.40 4.38 -24.42
N PRO A 44 0.58 3.78 -25.63
CA PRO A 44 0.20 4.42 -26.90
C PRO A 44 -1.21 5.02 -26.91
N PRO A 45 -1.45 6.03 -27.76
CA PRO A 45 -0.60 6.55 -28.85
C PRO A 45 0.57 7.41 -28.38
N THR A 46 1.67 7.40 -29.16
CA THR A 46 2.89 8.16 -28.87
C THR A 46 2.69 9.64 -29.20
N ILE A 47 3.00 10.53 -28.22
CA ILE A 47 2.98 11.98 -28.39
C ILE A 47 4.33 12.47 -28.88
N TRP A 48 5.41 11.90 -28.32
CA TRP A 48 6.77 12.32 -28.62
C TRP A 48 7.73 11.14 -28.52
N SER A 49 8.71 11.11 -29.44
CA SER A 49 9.77 10.11 -29.44
C SER A 49 11.11 10.68 -29.81
N LYS A 50 12.19 10.13 -29.24
CA LYS A 50 13.56 10.51 -29.55
C LYS A 50 14.48 9.30 -29.43
N LYS A 51 15.25 9.05 -30.49
CA LYS A 51 16.32 8.05 -30.45
C LYS A 51 17.50 8.55 -29.65
N LEU A 52 17.85 7.83 -28.59
CA LEU A 52 18.98 8.15 -27.71
C LEU A 52 20.30 7.73 -28.38
N LYS A 53 21.44 8.24 -27.87
CA LYS A 53 22.77 7.92 -28.42
C LYS A 53 23.15 6.45 -28.33
N ASN A 54 22.57 5.73 -27.36
CA ASN A 54 22.75 4.28 -27.16
C ASN A 54 21.80 3.43 -28.00
N GLY A 55 21.03 4.03 -28.93
CA GLY A 55 20.13 3.33 -29.83
C GLY A 55 18.71 3.13 -29.32
N VAL A 56 18.42 3.39 -28.05
CA VAL A 56 17.10 3.24 -27.43
C VAL A 56 16.12 4.27 -27.97
N ASP A 57 14.94 3.87 -28.38
CA ASP A 57 13.83 4.77 -28.71
C ASP A 57 13.09 5.18 -27.43
N PHE A 58 13.37 6.41 -26.94
CA PHE A 58 12.65 6.97 -25.80
C PHE A 58 11.32 7.57 -26.26
N LYS A 59 10.21 7.15 -25.63
CA LYS A 59 8.85 7.54 -26.03
C LYS A 59 8.08 8.13 -24.85
N ILE A 60 7.26 9.15 -25.13
CA ILE A 60 6.23 9.67 -24.22
C ILE A 60 4.88 9.44 -24.90
N ASN A 61 4.01 8.74 -24.20
CA ASN A 61 2.70 8.31 -24.70
C ASN A 61 1.57 9.05 -23.96
N ILE A 62 0.37 9.05 -24.56
CA ILE A 62 -0.77 9.84 -24.06
C ILE A 62 -1.44 9.25 -22.83
N LEU A 63 -1.45 7.91 -22.68
CA LEU A 63 -2.13 7.25 -21.58
C LEU A 63 -1.18 7.11 -20.37
N PRO A 64 -1.36 7.90 -19.29
CA PRO A 64 -0.46 7.94 -18.14
C PRO A 64 -0.77 6.80 -17.15
N LEU A 65 -0.92 5.57 -17.66
CA LEU A 65 -1.30 4.40 -16.86
C LEU A 65 -0.11 3.48 -16.56
N GLY A 66 1.13 3.95 -16.78
CA GLY A 66 2.32 3.14 -16.54
C GLY A 66 3.46 3.49 -17.48
N GLY A 67 4.22 2.48 -17.90
CA GLY A 67 5.33 2.56 -18.85
C GLY A 67 5.70 1.15 -19.29
N TYR A 68 6.67 1.05 -20.17
CA TYR A 68 7.25 -0.25 -20.57
C TYR A 68 8.67 -0.10 -21.12
N VAL A 69 9.42 -1.17 -20.96
CA VAL A 69 10.69 -1.39 -21.66
C VAL A 69 10.51 -2.54 -22.63
N LYS A 70 10.89 -2.35 -23.89
CA LYS A 70 10.90 -3.41 -24.90
C LYS A 70 12.32 -3.87 -25.12
N LEU A 71 12.56 -5.16 -24.86
CA LEU A 71 13.85 -5.80 -25.06
C LEU A 71 13.84 -6.55 -26.40
N GLN A 72 15.00 -6.56 -27.09
CA GLN A 72 15.16 -7.37 -28.29
C GLN A 72 15.03 -8.86 -27.91
N GLY A 73 14.30 -9.64 -28.74
CA GLY A 73 14.16 -11.07 -28.54
C GLY A 73 13.62 -11.46 -27.16
N GLU A 74 12.52 -10.82 -26.73
CA GLU A 74 11.94 -10.93 -25.39
C GLU A 74 11.25 -12.27 -25.09
N HIS A 75 11.73 -13.36 -25.69
CA HIS A 75 11.28 -14.74 -25.46
C HIS A 75 12.47 -15.62 -25.11
N ASP A 76 12.26 -16.63 -24.27
CA ASP A 76 13.34 -17.55 -23.86
C ASP A 76 13.93 -18.34 -25.04
N ALA A 77 13.17 -18.54 -26.12
CA ALA A 77 13.57 -19.21 -27.34
C ALA A 77 14.43 -18.36 -28.29
N ALA A 78 14.51 -17.03 -28.11
CA ALA A 78 15.34 -16.18 -28.97
C ALA A 78 16.83 -16.42 -28.68
N SER A 79 17.66 -16.43 -29.77
CA SER A 79 19.05 -16.86 -29.69
C SER A 79 20.05 -15.95 -30.39
N GLU A 80 19.61 -14.82 -30.95
CA GLU A 80 20.49 -13.88 -31.61
C GLU A 80 21.31 -13.06 -30.63
N LYS A 81 22.43 -12.53 -31.09
CA LYS A 81 23.28 -11.68 -30.25
C LYS A 81 22.54 -10.39 -29.85
N GLY A 82 22.42 -10.15 -28.55
CA GLY A 82 21.67 -9.00 -28.01
C GLY A 82 20.25 -9.34 -27.61
N ASP A 83 19.73 -10.53 -27.94
CA ASP A 83 18.42 -10.99 -27.49
C ASP A 83 18.39 -11.27 -25.98
N TYR A 84 17.26 -10.95 -25.36
CA TYR A 84 16.97 -11.38 -23.99
C TYR A 84 16.99 -12.92 -23.86
N GLY A 85 16.43 -13.65 -24.84
CA GLY A 85 16.43 -15.11 -24.87
C GLY A 85 17.83 -15.71 -24.82
N ALA A 86 18.81 -15.13 -25.54
CA ALA A 86 20.20 -15.57 -25.57
C ALA A 86 20.97 -15.29 -24.26
N ALA A 87 20.46 -14.45 -23.39
CA ALA A 87 21.13 -14.09 -22.14
C ALA A 87 21.21 -15.28 -21.17
N SER A 88 22.26 -15.31 -20.34
CA SER A 88 22.39 -16.32 -19.29
C SER A 88 21.24 -16.23 -18.29
N PHE A 89 20.94 -17.34 -17.60
CA PHE A 89 19.89 -17.32 -16.55
C PHE A 89 20.15 -16.27 -15.46
N TRP A 90 21.41 -16.09 -15.09
CA TRP A 90 21.77 -15.07 -14.10
C TRP A 90 21.53 -13.65 -14.63
N ALA A 91 21.85 -13.41 -15.90
CA ALA A 91 21.54 -12.13 -16.55
C ALA A 91 20.01 -11.87 -16.60
N LYS A 92 19.22 -12.88 -16.99
CA LYS A 92 17.74 -12.81 -16.96
C LYS A 92 17.23 -12.53 -15.54
N THR A 93 17.79 -13.19 -14.52
CA THR A 93 17.45 -12.93 -13.11
C THR A 93 17.73 -11.48 -12.73
N GLN A 94 18.92 -10.97 -13.08
CA GLN A 94 19.26 -9.56 -12.80
C GLN A 94 18.32 -8.60 -13.51
N ILE A 95 17.97 -8.86 -14.77
CA ILE A 95 17.07 -8.00 -15.55
C ILE A 95 15.68 -8.00 -14.92
N LEU A 96 15.08 -9.17 -14.68
CA LEU A 96 13.73 -9.28 -14.14
C LEU A 96 13.58 -8.72 -12.72
N PHE A 97 14.58 -8.92 -11.85
CA PHE A 97 14.51 -8.37 -10.48
C PHE A 97 15.03 -6.94 -10.34
N ALA A 98 15.59 -6.33 -11.40
CA ALA A 98 16.10 -4.97 -11.30
C ALA A 98 15.01 -3.93 -11.10
N GLY A 99 13.84 -4.10 -11.74
CA GLY A 99 12.67 -3.24 -11.52
C GLY A 99 12.16 -3.34 -10.07
N VAL A 100 12.00 -4.57 -9.59
CA VAL A 100 11.68 -4.86 -8.18
C VAL A 100 12.65 -4.20 -7.23
N PHE A 101 13.96 -4.35 -7.49
CA PHE A 101 15.02 -3.78 -6.66
C PHE A 101 15.00 -2.25 -6.64
N LEU A 102 14.80 -1.58 -7.78
CA LEU A 102 14.73 -0.13 -7.81
C LEU A 102 13.52 0.42 -7.04
N ASN A 103 12.36 -0.20 -7.14
CA ASN A 103 11.19 0.19 -6.34
C ASN A 103 11.43 -0.03 -4.83
N PHE A 104 12.09 -1.13 -4.45
CA PHE A 104 12.49 -1.36 -3.06
C PHE A 104 13.47 -0.28 -2.57
N VAL A 105 14.50 0.04 -3.34
CA VAL A 105 15.47 1.10 -3.00
C VAL A 105 14.79 2.46 -2.90
N PHE A 106 13.87 2.77 -3.81
CA PHE A 106 13.12 4.03 -3.78
C PHE A 106 12.27 4.13 -2.51
N ALA A 107 11.59 3.06 -2.10
CA ALA A 107 10.88 3.01 -0.82
C ALA A 107 11.83 3.24 0.36
N CYS A 108 13.03 2.64 0.36
CA CYS A 108 14.04 2.85 1.40
C CYS A 108 14.50 4.31 1.46
N VAL A 109 14.71 4.96 0.32
CA VAL A 109 15.08 6.38 0.26
C VAL A 109 13.99 7.26 0.86
N LEU A 110 12.73 7.05 0.46
CA LEU A 110 11.60 7.81 1.01
C LEU A 110 11.43 7.60 2.51
N MET A 111 11.54 6.35 2.99
CA MET A 111 11.46 6.06 4.44
C MET A 111 12.63 6.65 5.21
N THR A 112 13.83 6.75 4.62
CA THR A 112 14.97 7.42 5.21
C THR A 112 14.71 8.92 5.36
N ILE A 113 14.18 9.57 4.32
CA ILE A 113 13.79 10.99 4.37
C ILE A 113 12.73 11.21 5.45
N LEU A 114 11.73 10.33 5.53
CA LEU A 114 10.71 10.38 6.57
C LEU A 114 11.30 10.18 7.97
N ALA A 115 12.28 9.30 8.14
CA ALA A 115 12.93 9.11 9.43
C ALA A 115 13.69 10.36 9.90
N TRP A 116 14.20 11.19 9.00
CA TRP A 116 14.76 12.50 9.33
C TRP A 116 13.69 13.56 9.64
N THR A 117 12.56 13.54 8.93
CA THR A 117 11.54 14.61 8.95
C THR A 117 10.33 14.29 9.82
N GLY A 118 10.22 13.07 10.32
CA GLY A 118 9.10 12.54 11.10
C GLY A 118 8.37 11.41 10.39
N LEU A 119 8.87 10.19 10.55
CA LEU A 119 8.28 8.96 10.02
C LEU A 119 7.00 8.61 10.78
N PRO A 120 5.80 8.66 10.17
CA PRO A 120 4.58 8.24 10.85
C PRO A 120 4.66 6.78 11.31
N GLN A 121 4.25 6.53 12.55
CA GLN A 121 4.20 5.18 13.10
C GLN A 121 2.90 4.50 12.68
N VAL A 122 2.99 3.53 11.78
CA VAL A 122 1.85 2.74 11.27
C VAL A 122 1.84 1.32 11.81
N LEU A 123 2.95 0.85 12.37
CA LEU A 123 3.07 -0.46 13.01
C LEU A 123 3.31 -0.26 14.52
N SER A 124 2.65 -1.06 15.36
CA SER A 124 2.79 -0.98 16.82
C SER A 124 4.24 -1.17 17.30
N ASN A 125 4.99 -2.04 16.61
CA ASN A 125 6.39 -2.37 16.88
C ASN A 125 7.32 -1.90 15.74
N GLN A 126 7.03 -0.73 15.13
CA GLN A 126 7.80 -0.20 14.01
C GLN A 126 9.28 -0.08 14.36
N PHE A 127 10.14 -0.50 13.42
CA PHE A 127 11.58 -0.56 13.60
C PHE A 127 12.17 0.82 13.95
N ARG A 128 13.00 0.84 14.98
CA ARG A 128 13.76 2.01 15.45
C ARG A 128 14.99 1.59 16.22
N LEU A 129 15.98 2.45 16.27
CA LEU A 129 17.13 2.27 17.16
C LEU A 129 16.91 3.02 18.47
N ALA A 130 17.05 2.31 19.60
CA ALA A 130 16.76 2.88 20.92
C ALA A 130 17.66 4.08 21.27
N ASN A 131 18.89 4.11 20.75
CA ASN A 131 19.89 5.13 21.08
C ASN A 131 19.78 6.40 20.24
N ASP A 132 18.94 6.44 19.19
CA ASP A 132 18.79 7.60 18.30
C ASP A 132 17.32 7.88 17.92
N GLY A 133 16.41 6.91 18.12
CA GLY A 133 15.00 7.03 17.75
C GLY A 133 14.17 7.77 18.80
N ARG A 134 13.77 9.03 18.54
CA ARG A 134 12.80 9.78 19.35
C ARG A 134 11.40 9.55 18.82
N ILE A 135 10.43 9.23 19.69
CA ILE A 135 9.01 9.16 19.34
C ILE A 135 8.32 10.41 19.87
N GLU A 136 7.72 11.16 18.98
CA GLU A 136 6.80 12.24 19.33
C GLU A 136 5.37 11.76 19.12
N ARG A 137 4.54 11.90 20.17
CA ARG A 137 3.12 11.55 20.13
C ARG A 137 2.27 12.82 20.15
N SER A 138 1.25 12.85 19.30
CA SER A 138 0.23 13.90 19.35
C SER A 138 -0.65 13.74 20.58
N ALA A 139 -1.48 14.73 20.89
CA ALA A 139 -2.58 14.54 21.82
C ALA A 139 -3.54 13.46 21.31
N VAL A 140 -4.19 12.75 22.23
CA VAL A 140 -5.26 11.79 21.88
C VAL A 140 -6.44 12.57 21.32
N ARG A 141 -6.97 12.13 20.19
CA ARG A 141 -8.11 12.77 19.50
C ARG A 141 -9.25 11.79 19.24
N ALA A 142 -10.44 12.33 19.02
CA ALA A 142 -11.61 11.56 18.64
C ALA A 142 -11.51 11.17 17.16
N GLY A 143 -11.02 9.96 16.84
CA GLY A 143 -10.90 9.48 15.45
C GLY A 143 -12.26 9.20 14.82
N LEU A 144 -13.12 8.46 15.51
CA LEU A 144 -14.51 8.22 15.14
C LEU A 144 -15.40 8.53 16.34
N VAL A 145 -16.43 9.32 16.13
CA VAL A 145 -17.48 9.58 17.14
C VAL A 145 -18.70 8.75 16.75
N THR A 146 -19.16 7.91 17.69
CA THR A 146 -20.34 7.07 17.49
C THR A 146 -21.59 7.92 17.60
N PRO A 147 -22.50 7.90 16.62
CA PRO A 147 -23.78 8.63 16.72
C PRO A 147 -24.55 8.24 17.99
N ASP A 148 -25.12 9.24 18.65
CA ASP A 148 -25.81 9.09 19.95
C ASP A 148 -24.93 8.46 21.06
N GLY A 149 -23.61 8.51 20.92
CA GLY A 149 -22.65 8.15 21.96
C GLY A 149 -22.52 9.24 23.04
N SER A 150 -21.83 8.92 24.14
CA SER A 150 -21.66 9.85 25.26
C SER A 150 -21.02 11.18 24.84
N VAL A 151 -19.94 11.14 24.04
CA VAL A 151 -19.25 12.35 23.56
C VAL A 151 -20.02 13.07 22.46
N ASP A 152 -20.77 12.36 21.62
CA ASP A 152 -21.60 12.98 20.58
C ASP A 152 -22.70 13.83 21.20
N ARG A 153 -23.41 13.29 22.20
CA ARG A 153 -24.43 14.02 22.99
C ARG A 153 -23.85 15.21 23.74
N ALA A 154 -22.57 15.14 24.12
CA ALA A 154 -21.86 16.25 24.74
C ALA A 154 -21.31 17.27 23.73
N GLY A 155 -21.50 17.05 22.41
CA GLY A 155 -21.12 17.97 21.35
C GLY A 155 -19.64 17.91 20.94
N LEU A 156 -18.89 16.85 21.29
CA LEU A 156 -17.57 16.60 20.74
C LEU A 156 -17.69 16.11 19.30
N LYS A 157 -16.71 16.48 18.48
CA LYS A 157 -16.66 16.12 17.07
C LYS A 157 -15.41 15.33 16.74
N LYS A 158 -15.42 14.72 15.58
CA LYS A 158 -14.23 14.07 15.00
C LYS A 158 -13.05 15.05 15.02
N ASP A 159 -11.88 14.52 15.35
CA ASP A 159 -10.58 15.20 15.45
C ASP A 159 -10.43 16.18 16.63
N ASP A 160 -11.45 16.34 17.49
CA ASP A 160 -11.29 17.08 18.75
C ASP A 160 -10.24 16.38 19.63
N GLN A 161 -9.29 17.14 20.18
CA GLN A 161 -8.21 16.63 21.02
C GLN A 161 -8.69 16.51 22.46
N ILE A 162 -8.55 15.34 23.07
CA ILE A 162 -8.88 15.10 24.46
C ILE A 162 -7.64 15.36 25.31
N LEU A 163 -7.72 16.30 26.23
CA LEU A 163 -6.60 16.70 27.08
C LEU A 163 -6.68 16.04 28.47
N LYS A 164 -7.87 16.10 29.10
CA LYS A 164 -8.09 15.50 30.42
C LYS A 164 -9.48 14.91 30.53
N ILE A 165 -9.61 13.89 31.36
CA ILE A 165 -10.88 13.29 31.80
C ILE A 165 -10.86 13.23 33.32
N ASP A 166 -11.85 13.86 33.96
CA ASP A 166 -11.96 13.96 35.42
C ASP A 166 -10.66 14.46 36.09
N GLY A 167 -10.05 15.52 35.52
CA GLY A 167 -8.78 16.10 35.96
C GLY A 167 -7.52 15.33 35.63
N LYS A 168 -7.60 14.05 35.16
CA LYS A 168 -6.46 13.24 34.79
C LYS A 168 -6.07 13.51 33.32
N THR A 169 -4.81 13.82 33.07
CA THR A 169 -4.26 14.04 31.72
C THR A 169 -4.29 12.73 30.93
N ILE A 170 -4.66 12.80 29.66
CA ILE A 170 -4.76 11.65 28.76
C ILE A 170 -3.56 11.62 27.82
N ASP A 171 -2.62 10.72 28.07
CA ASP A 171 -1.37 10.61 27.32
C ASP A 171 -1.39 9.49 26.26
N SER A 172 -2.36 8.57 26.35
CA SER A 172 -2.49 7.47 25.40
C SER A 172 -3.94 6.98 25.25
N PRO A 173 -4.27 6.35 24.09
CA PRO A 173 -5.55 5.68 23.89
C PRO A 173 -5.84 4.59 24.92
N GLU A 174 -4.82 3.84 25.36
CA GLU A 174 -4.93 2.77 26.34
C GLU A 174 -5.31 3.34 27.71
N MET A 175 -4.62 4.40 28.16
CA MET A 175 -4.93 5.11 29.39
C MET A 175 -6.38 5.63 29.39
N MET A 176 -6.79 6.22 28.27
CA MET A 176 -8.17 6.69 28.10
C MET A 176 -9.19 5.56 28.22
N ARG A 177 -8.95 4.40 27.56
CA ARG A 177 -9.84 3.23 27.65
C ARG A 177 -9.93 2.69 29.07
N THR A 178 -8.81 2.58 29.77
CA THR A 178 -8.77 2.11 31.16
C THR A 178 -9.54 3.06 32.07
N LEU A 179 -9.26 4.37 31.98
CA LEU A 179 -9.91 5.37 32.81
C LEU A 179 -11.42 5.44 32.57
N THR A 180 -11.86 5.41 31.31
CA THR A 180 -13.30 5.43 30.97
C THR A 180 -14.02 4.18 31.43
N LYS A 181 -13.34 3.03 31.49
CA LYS A 181 -13.89 1.79 32.08
C LYS A 181 -14.04 1.89 33.58
N GLU A 182 -13.08 2.50 34.29
CA GLU A 182 -13.15 2.73 35.76
C GLU A 182 -14.26 3.72 36.14
N LEU A 183 -14.53 4.68 35.25
CA LEU A 183 -15.54 5.72 35.44
C LEU A 183 -16.91 5.36 34.86
N ALA A 184 -17.15 4.08 34.51
CA ALA A 184 -18.39 3.62 33.91
C ALA A 184 -19.64 4.06 34.74
N GLY A 185 -20.64 4.61 34.05
CA GLY A 185 -21.89 5.11 34.65
C GLY A 185 -21.79 6.47 35.33
N ARG A 186 -20.57 7.06 35.46
CA ARG A 186 -20.37 8.37 36.12
C ARG A 186 -20.48 9.50 35.09
N GLU A 187 -20.82 10.68 35.61
CA GLU A 187 -20.69 11.95 34.88
C GLU A 187 -19.34 12.56 35.21
N VAL A 188 -18.57 12.89 34.16
CA VAL A 188 -17.19 13.37 34.29
C VAL A 188 -16.96 14.61 33.44
N THR A 189 -16.02 15.46 33.88
CA THR A 189 -15.58 16.62 33.10
C THR A 189 -14.50 16.19 32.08
N VAL A 190 -14.75 16.45 30.79
CA VAL A 190 -13.77 16.26 29.71
C VAL A 190 -13.24 17.62 29.28
N GLU A 191 -11.93 17.83 29.45
CA GLU A 191 -11.21 18.96 28.85
C GLU A 191 -10.75 18.60 27.47
N TYR A 192 -11.13 19.39 26.47
CA TYR A 192 -10.80 19.13 25.07
C TYR A 192 -10.44 20.42 24.35
N ARG A 193 -9.73 20.27 23.22
CA ARG A 193 -9.43 21.34 22.27
C ARG A 193 -10.10 21.04 20.95
N ARG A 194 -10.88 22.00 20.44
CA ARG A 194 -11.58 21.88 19.18
C ARG A 194 -10.59 21.81 18.01
N ALA A 195 -10.80 20.87 17.07
CA ALA A 195 -9.97 20.73 15.86
C ALA A 195 -10.14 21.94 14.92
N SER A 196 -11.37 22.44 14.79
CA SER A 196 -11.72 23.57 13.90
C SER A 196 -12.00 24.84 14.71
N GLY A 197 -11.34 25.96 14.38
CA GLY A 197 -11.57 27.25 15.00
C GLY A 197 -10.44 27.73 15.91
N LYS A 198 -10.74 28.69 16.81
CA LYS A 198 -9.78 29.14 17.83
C LYS A 198 -9.40 27.94 18.73
N GLN A 199 -8.12 27.71 18.90
CA GLN A 199 -7.56 26.61 19.71
C GLN A 199 -7.79 26.84 21.24
N THR A 200 -9.02 27.14 21.62
CA THR A 200 -9.40 27.32 23.02
C THR A 200 -9.69 25.97 23.66
N VAL A 201 -9.16 25.77 24.85
CA VAL A 201 -9.52 24.61 25.68
C VAL A 201 -10.94 24.86 26.22
N ALA A 202 -11.80 23.89 26.04
CA ALA A 202 -13.16 23.88 26.52
C ALA A 202 -13.38 22.69 27.45
N GLN A 203 -14.37 22.79 28.30
CA GLN A 203 -14.80 21.72 29.19
C GLN A 203 -16.26 21.36 28.89
N VAL A 204 -16.57 20.07 28.99
CA VAL A 204 -17.92 19.57 28.83
C VAL A 204 -18.17 18.42 29.79
N GLN A 205 -19.40 18.31 30.30
CA GLN A 205 -19.83 17.15 31.08
C GLN A 205 -20.22 16.02 30.15
N VAL A 206 -19.64 14.85 30.40
CA VAL A 206 -19.87 13.63 29.63
C VAL A 206 -20.31 12.52 30.57
N LYS A 207 -21.48 11.94 30.33
CA LYS A 207 -21.93 10.77 31.08
C LYS A 207 -21.30 9.52 30.39
N ILE A 208 -20.35 8.90 31.08
CA ILE A 208 -19.71 7.65 30.62
C ILE A 208 -20.77 6.55 30.62
N SER A 209 -20.82 5.75 29.56
CA SER A 209 -21.73 4.61 29.45
C SER A 209 -21.46 3.59 30.54
N ASP A 210 -22.53 2.94 31.02
CA ASP A 210 -22.41 1.79 31.90
C ASP A 210 -21.89 0.57 31.15
N HIS A 211 -21.59 -0.52 31.86
CA HIS A 211 -21.00 -1.72 31.27
C HIS A 211 -21.89 -2.40 30.23
N GLU A 212 -23.21 -2.31 30.33
CA GLU A 212 -24.13 -2.92 29.37
C GLU A 212 -24.19 -2.10 28.05
N THR A 213 -24.38 -0.79 28.16
CA THR A 213 -24.39 0.13 27.01
C THR A 213 -23.04 0.14 26.32
N ALA A 214 -21.94 0.04 27.06
CA ALA A 214 -20.58 0.03 26.54
C ALA A 214 -20.27 -1.19 25.63
N LYS A 215 -20.99 -2.30 25.76
CA LYS A 215 -20.83 -3.46 24.87
C LYS A 215 -21.16 -3.13 23.41
N GLN A 216 -22.03 -2.16 23.16
CA GLN A 216 -22.46 -1.77 21.81
C GLN A 216 -21.75 -0.50 21.30
N LYS A 217 -21.61 0.53 22.14
CA LYS A 217 -21.13 1.86 21.73
C LYS A 217 -19.77 2.25 22.34
N GLY A 218 -19.17 1.40 23.17
CA GLY A 218 -17.98 1.74 23.97
C GLY A 218 -18.33 2.65 25.16
N TYR A 219 -17.42 2.77 26.12
CA TYR A 219 -17.65 3.56 27.36
C TYR A 219 -17.89 5.03 27.12
N ILE A 220 -17.13 5.63 26.20
CA ILE A 220 -17.21 7.06 25.90
C ILE A 220 -17.87 7.38 24.56
N GLY A 221 -18.12 6.35 23.72
CA GLY A 221 -18.76 6.53 22.42
C GLY A 221 -17.85 7.15 21.36
N MET A 222 -16.54 6.93 21.45
CA MET A 222 -15.59 7.30 20.40
C MET A 222 -14.43 6.30 20.32
N ILE A 223 -13.75 6.28 19.17
CA ILE A 223 -12.48 5.58 18.98
C ILE A 223 -11.35 6.58 19.18
N PRO A 224 -10.55 6.47 20.27
CA PRO A 224 -9.42 7.35 20.47
C PRO A 224 -8.29 7.00 19.50
N VAL A 225 -7.73 8.01 18.85
CA VAL A 225 -6.60 7.90 17.92
C VAL A 225 -5.47 8.83 18.40
N GLN A 226 -4.25 8.37 18.28
CA GLN A 226 -3.05 9.13 18.57
C GLN A 226 -2.04 8.91 17.48
N ASP A 227 -1.61 9.98 16.83
CA ASP A 227 -0.55 9.89 15.86
C ASP A 227 0.79 9.89 16.57
N ALA A 228 1.72 9.10 16.09
CA ALA A 228 3.09 9.06 16.57
C ALA A 228 4.03 9.19 15.37
N LYS A 229 5.12 9.94 15.54
CA LYS A 229 6.19 10.11 14.56
C LYS A 229 7.52 9.69 15.17
N ILE A 230 8.28 8.94 14.41
CA ILE A 230 9.64 8.50 14.75
C ILE A 230 10.61 9.44 14.06
N TYR A 231 11.50 10.05 14.84
CA TYR A 231 12.60 10.87 14.34
C TYR A 231 13.91 10.16 14.62
N ALA A 232 14.78 10.10 13.62
CA ALA A 232 16.12 9.57 13.73
C ALA A 232 17.11 10.56 13.12
N SER A 233 18.33 10.62 13.61
CA SER A 233 19.37 11.49 13.07
C SER A 233 20.33 10.70 12.16
N TRP A 234 21.46 10.24 12.67
CA TRP A 234 22.45 9.44 11.95
C TRP A 234 21.92 8.05 11.56
N SER A 235 20.99 7.51 12.35
CA SER A 235 20.44 6.17 12.11
C SER A 235 19.25 6.17 11.12
N ALA A 236 18.84 7.31 10.59
CA ALA A 236 17.70 7.39 9.66
C ALA A 236 17.78 6.42 8.47
N PRO A 237 18.94 6.20 7.80
CA PRO A 237 19.03 5.19 6.74
C PRO A 237 18.75 3.76 7.25
N ILE A 238 19.22 3.44 8.46
CA ILE A 238 19.00 2.12 9.07
C ILE A 238 17.52 1.96 9.45
N VAL A 239 16.92 2.99 10.03
CA VAL A 239 15.50 3.02 10.39
C VAL A 239 14.63 2.92 9.15
N GLY A 240 14.96 3.65 8.07
CA GLY A 240 14.25 3.61 6.79
C GLY A 240 14.28 2.20 6.19
N VAL A 241 15.45 1.60 6.02
CA VAL A 241 15.61 0.24 5.49
C VAL A 241 14.94 -0.79 6.39
N GLY A 242 15.16 -0.71 7.72
CA GLY A 242 14.54 -1.63 8.68
C GLY A 242 13.01 -1.58 8.65
N THR A 243 12.43 -0.38 8.53
CA THR A 243 10.97 -0.20 8.37
C THR A 243 10.48 -0.81 7.06
N VAL A 244 11.19 -0.60 5.93
CA VAL A 244 10.81 -1.19 4.64
C VAL A 244 10.86 -2.72 4.70
N VAL A 245 11.89 -3.31 5.27
CA VAL A 245 12.00 -4.78 5.44
C VAL A 245 10.88 -5.31 6.34
N GLN A 246 10.56 -4.62 7.43
CA GLN A 246 9.46 -5.00 8.31
C GLN A 246 8.12 -4.92 7.56
N MET A 247 7.86 -3.82 6.83
CA MET A 247 6.64 -3.65 6.05
C MET A 247 6.53 -4.65 4.88
N MET A 248 7.66 -5.02 4.27
CA MET A 248 7.70 -6.09 3.27
C MET A 248 7.21 -7.42 3.86
N GLY A 249 7.65 -7.76 5.08
CA GLY A 249 7.16 -8.94 5.79
C GLY A 249 5.65 -8.90 6.04
N GLU A 250 5.12 -7.76 6.49
CA GLU A 250 3.67 -7.58 6.69
C GLU A 250 2.88 -7.61 5.38
N THR A 251 3.42 -7.03 4.30
CA THR A 251 2.82 -7.10 2.95
C THR A 251 2.75 -8.55 2.46
N LEU A 252 3.84 -9.32 2.59
CA LEU A 252 3.85 -10.74 2.20
C LEU A 252 2.86 -11.57 3.01
N LYS A 253 2.76 -11.34 4.33
CA LYS A 253 1.75 -11.98 5.18
C LYS A 253 0.32 -11.61 4.74
N GLY A 254 0.08 -10.32 4.49
CA GLY A 254 -1.23 -9.84 4.03
C GLY A 254 -1.63 -10.46 2.69
N VAL A 255 -0.72 -10.50 1.72
CA VAL A 255 -0.93 -11.17 0.42
C VAL A 255 -1.18 -12.66 0.60
N GLY A 256 -0.38 -13.35 1.43
CA GLY A 256 -0.59 -14.77 1.75
C GLY A 256 -1.96 -15.04 2.38
N GLN A 257 -2.39 -14.21 3.34
CA GLN A 257 -3.71 -14.31 3.96
C GLN A 257 -4.85 -14.03 2.96
N LEU A 258 -4.66 -13.07 2.06
CA LEU A 258 -5.63 -12.76 1.00
C LEU A 258 -5.84 -13.98 0.10
N PHE A 259 -4.77 -14.59 -0.38
CA PHE A 259 -4.85 -15.81 -1.19
C PHE A 259 -5.47 -16.97 -0.40
N ALA A 260 -5.04 -17.19 0.85
CA ALA A 260 -5.59 -18.24 1.71
C ALA A 260 -7.11 -18.06 1.94
N ASN A 261 -7.55 -16.83 2.22
CA ASN A 261 -8.97 -16.53 2.42
C ASN A 261 -9.78 -16.68 1.11
N PHE A 262 -9.24 -16.19 -0.01
CA PHE A 262 -9.92 -16.25 -1.30
C PHE A 262 -10.06 -17.71 -1.79
N PHE A 263 -8.96 -18.44 -1.92
CA PHE A 263 -8.98 -19.83 -2.40
C PHE A 263 -9.60 -20.78 -1.38
N GLY A 264 -9.30 -20.59 -0.09
CA GLY A 264 -9.96 -21.36 0.99
C GLY A 264 -11.46 -21.12 1.02
N GLY A 265 -11.92 -19.89 0.81
CA GLY A 265 -13.33 -19.56 0.65
C GLY A 265 -13.98 -20.25 -0.56
N LEU A 266 -13.32 -20.22 -1.73
CA LEU A 266 -13.81 -20.89 -2.93
C LEU A 266 -13.98 -22.42 -2.72
N VAL A 267 -13.00 -23.07 -2.10
CA VAL A 267 -13.08 -24.50 -1.79
C VAL A 267 -14.21 -24.79 -0.79
N GLN A 268 -14.34 -23.98 0.27
CA GLN A 268 -15.42 -24.13 1.25
C GLN A 268 -16.81 -23.87 0.67
N LYS A 269 -16.92 -23.07 -0.38
CA LYS A 269 -18.20 -22.84 -1.09
C LYS A 269 -18.74 -24.07 -1.81
N LEU A 270 -17.87 -25.04 -2.10
CA LEU A 270 -18.26 -26.36 -2.66
C LEU A 270 -18.83 -27.32 -1.61
N SER A 271 -18.80 -26.97 -0.33
CA SER A 271 -19.35 -27.80 0.75
C SER A 271 -20.88 -27.89 0.67
N PHE A 272 -21.43 -29.01 1.05
CA PHE A 272 -22.89 -29.22 1.19
C PHE A 272 -23.45 -28.58 2.46
N ASP A 273 -22.60 -28.27 3.47
CA ASP A 273 -23.00 -27.67 4.73
C ASP A 273 -23.21 -26.14 4.59
N GLN A 274 -24.38 -25.68 5.05
CA GLN A 274 -24.79 -24.28 4.94
C GLN A 274 -23.94 -23.34 5.82
N ALA A 275 -23.53 -23.79 7.01
CA ALA A 275 -22.68 -22.98 7.91
C ALA A 275 -21.29 -22.78 7.29
N THR A 276 -20.73 -23.83 6.69
CA THR A 276 -19.43 -23.75 5.96
C THR A 276 -19.51 -22.80 4.77
N ARG A 277 -20.63 -22.77 4.01
CA ARG A 277 -20.83 -21.82 2.91
C ARG A 277 -20.95 -20.37 3.39
N GLN A 278 -21.60 -20.11 4.52
CA GLN A 278 -21.65 -18.77 5.10
C GLN A 278 -20.28 -18.29 5.56
N GLN A 279 -19.46 -19.16 6.16
CA GLN A 279 -18.07 -18.84 6.48
C GLN A 279 -17.23 -18.56 5.24
N ALA A 280 -17.45 -19.30 4.14
CA ALA A 280 -16.81 -19.05 2.85
C ALA A 280 -17.13 -17.64 2.31
N ASP A 281 -18.41 -17.23 2.35
CA ASP A 281 -18.83 -15.90 1.92
C ASP A 281 -18.18 -14.79 2.75
N GLN A 282 -18.04 -14.99 4.06
CA GLN A 282 -17.33 -14.06 4.94
C GLN A 282 -15.84 -13.94 4.59
N LYS A 283 -15.16 -15.05 4.33
CA LYS A 283 -13.74 -15.07 3.94
C LYS A 283 -13.51 -14.36 2.60
N ILE A 284 -14.35 -14.63 1.60
CA ILE A 284 -14.29 -14.00 0.29
C ILE A 284 -14.57 -12.50 0.42
N ALA A 285 -15.56 -12.10 1.21
CA ALA A 285 -15.88 -10.70 1.48
C ALA A 285 -14.72 -9.97 2.19
N GLN A 286 -14.09 -10.60 3.20
CA GLN A 286 -12.90 -10.06 3.86
C GLN A 286 -11.73 -9.87 2.90
N ALA A 287 -11.46 -10.84 2.01
CA ALA A 287 -10.44 -10.71 0.98
C ALA A 287 -10.74 -9.53 0.05
N GLY A 288 -11.99 -9.34 -0.38
CA GLY A 288 -12.40 -8.21 -1.24
C GLY A 288 -12.34 -6.84 -0.54
N GLN A 289 -12.54 -6.80 0.79
CA GLN A 289 -12.42 -5.55 1.57
C GLN A 289 -10.97 -5.16 1.86
N ALA A 290 -10.06 -6.13 1.90
CA ALA A 290 -8.64 -5.89 2.18
C ALA A 290 -7.89 -5.24 1.01
N VAL A 291 -8.47 -5.21 -0.20
CA VAL A 291 -7.84 -4.67 -1.40
C VAL A 291 -8.56 -3.40 -1.85
N ALA A 292 -7.80 -2.33 -2.01
CA ALA A 292 -8.26 -1.13 -2.71
C ALA A 292 -7.94 -1.27 -4.20
N GLY A 293 -8.94 -1.18 -5.04
CA GLY A 293 -8.74 -1.17 -6.49
C GLY A 293 -8.34 0.22 -7.01
N PRO A 294 -8.18 0.35 -8.34
CA PRO A 294 -7.79 1.61 -8.97
C PRO A 294 -8.73 2.77 -8.63
N VAL A 295 -10.03 2.51 -8.54
CA VAL A 295 -11.03 3.55 -8.21
C VAL A 295 -10.93 3.96 -6.75
N GLY A 296 -10.76 3.02 -5.81
CA GLY A 296 -10.54 3.31 -4.41
C GLY A 296 -9.23 4.09 -4.18
N LEU A 297 -8.16 3.67 -4.86
CA LEU A 297 -6.86 4.31 -4.76
C LEU A 297 -6.91 5.76 -5.28
N LEU A 298 -7.31 5.95 -6.54
CA LEU A 298 -7.29 7.26 -7.20
C LEU A 298 -8.45 8.16 -6.78
N GLY A 299 -9.64 7.60 -6.55
CA GLY A 299 -10.86 8.38 -6.28
C GLY A 299 -11.10 8.69 -4.81
N VAL A 300 -10.52 7.90 -3.87
CA VAL A 300 -10.71 8.11 -2.42
C VAL A 300 -9.41 8.43 -1.71
N ILE A 301 -8.41 7.55 -1.84
CA ILE A 301 -7.21 7.62 -1.00
C ILE A 301 -6.36 8.83 -1.37
N PHE A 302 -5.99 9.00 -2.63
CA PHE A 302 -5.20 10.16 -3.05
C PHE A 302 -5.89 11.51 -2.79
N PRO A 303 -7.20 11.70 -3.08
CA PRO A 303 -7.91 12.92 -2.69
C PRO A 303 -7.89 13.18 -1.18
N ALA A 304 -8.01 12.15 -0.36
CA ALA A 304 -7.92 12.30 1.10
C ALA A 304 -6.53 12.73 1.58
N LEU A 305 -5.47 12.33 0.87
CA LEU A 305 -4.09 12.68 1.20
C LEU A 305 -3.69 14.10 0.79
N ILE A 306 -4.31 14.68 -0.25
CA ILE A 306 -3.95 16.01 -0.79
C ILE A 306 -4.22 17.15 0.20
N GLY A 307 -5.12 17.00 1.14
CA GLY A 307 -5.37 18.01 2.19
C GLY A 307 -4.65 17.71 3.52
N GLY A 308 -3.89 16.62 3.56
CA GLY A 308 -3.23 16.13 4.76
C GLY A 308 -1.76 16.55 4.90
N GLU A 309 -1.06 15.92 5.82
CA GLU A 309 0.36 16.15 6.04
C GLU A 309 1.21 15.54 4.91
N LEU A 310 2.23 16.28 4.44
CA LEU A 310 3.16 15.82 3.42
C LEU A 310 3.87 14.51 3.83
N THR A 311 4.19 14.33 5.11
CA THR A 311 4.80 13.10 5.63
C THR A 311 3.91 11.87 5.41
N THR A 312 2.59 12.00 5.57
CA THR A 312 1.63 10.94 5.30
C THR A 312 1.53 10.62 3.80
N PHE A 313 1.55 11.65 2.95
CA PHE A 313 1.57 11.47 1.49
C PHE A 313 2.84 10.72 1.04
N VAL A 314 4.02 11.16 1.49
CA VAL A 314 5.31 10.51 1.15
C VAL A 314 5.37 9.09 1.68
N LEU A 315 4.87 8.84 2.90
CA LEU A 315 4.74 7.49 3.45
C LEU A 315 3.90 6.59 2.53
N PHE A 316 2.78 7.10 2.05
CA PHE A 316 1.89 6.34 1.18
C PHE A 316 2.54 6.02 -0.16
N VAL A 317 3.27 6.97 -0.74
CA VAL A 317 4.08 6.73 -1.96
C VAL A 317 5.13 5.65 -1.73
N ALA A 318 5.81 5.65 -0.59
CA ALA A 318 6.79 4.62 -0.23
C ALA A 318 6.13 3.23 -0.08
N ILE A 319 4.93 3.17 0.54
CA ILE A 319 4.14 1.93 0.67
C ILE A 319 3.73 1.40 -0.71
N ILE A 320 3.26 2.25 -1.63
CA ILE A 320 2.90 1.83 -2.99
C ILE A 320 4.14 1.30 -3.72
N SER A 321 5.28 2.00 -3.63
CA SER A 321 6.53 1.55 -4.25
C SER A 321 6.97 0.17 -3.74
N LEU A 322 6.89 -0.04 -2.42
CA LEU A 322 7.19 -1.33 -1.80
C LEU A 322 6.19 -2.42 -2.24
N THR A 323 4.90 -2.08 -2.30
CA THR A 323 3.86 -3.01 -2.75
C THR A 323 4.09 -3.43 -4.20
N LEU A 324 4.44 -2.49 -5.10
CA LEU A 324 4.81 -2.80 -6.48
C LEU A 324 6.02 -3.74 -6.54
N ALA A 325 7.05 -3.49 -5.72
CA ALA A 325 8.21 -4.37 -5.63
C ALA A 325 7.84 -5.78 -5.18
N VAL A 326 7.05 -5.90 -4.11
CA VAL A 326 6.62 -7.21 -3.57
C VAL A 326 5.74 -7.95 -4.58
N MET A 327 4.74 -7.28 -5.16
CA MET A 327 3.81 -7.92 -6.10
C MET A 327 4.53 -8.41 -7.35
N ASN A 328 5.43 -7.60 -7.94
CA ASN A 328 6.18 -8.00 -9.14
C ASN A 328 7.22 -9.10 -8.83
N ALA A 329 7.64 -9.28 -7.59
CA ALA A 329 8.51 -10.40 -7.19
C ALA A 329 7.77 -11.74 -7.05
N LEU A 330 6.42 -11.74 -6.98
CA LEU A 330 5.65 -12.97 -6.80
C LEU A 330 5.70 -13.86 -8.06
N PRO A 331 5.69 -15.20 -7.90
CA PRO A 331 5.72 -16.15 -9.02
C PRO A 331 4.34 -16.25 -9.71
N ILE A 332 3.75 -15.12 -10.06
CA ILE A 332 2.45 -15.01 -10.74
C ILE A 332 2.71 -14.76 -12.23
N PRO A 333 2.20 -15.59 -13.15
CA PRO A 333 2.33 -15.35 -14.59
C PRO A 333 1.89 -13.92 -14.96
N ALA A 334 2.60 -13.30 -15.90
CA ALA A 334 2.52 -11.91 -16.32
C ALA A 334 3.29 -10.90 -15.46
N LEU A 335 3.75 -11.26 -14.26
CA LEU A 335 4.66 -10.45 -13.45
C LEU A 335 6.11 -10.90 -13.61
N ASP A 336 7.08 -10.08 -13.23
CA ASP A 336 8.52 -10.39 -13.40
C ASP A 336 8.94 -11.66 -12.67
N GLY A 337 8.50 -11.84 -11.41
CA GLY A 337 8.71 -13.04 -10.64
C GLY A 337 8.07 -14.27 -11.29
N GLY A 338 6.95 -14.11 -11.98
CA GLY A 338 6.31 -15.19 -12.76
C GLY A 338 7.12 -15.56 -13.99
N ARG A 339 7.63 -14.59 -14.74
CA ARG A 339 8.54 -14.84 -15.88
C ARG A 339 9.79 -15.57 -15.43
N TRP A 340 10.40 -15.10 -14.34
CA TRP A 340 11.55 -15.77 -13.74
C TRP A 340 11.23 -17.21 -13.32
N ALA A 341 10.09 -17.43 -12.64
CA ALA A 341 9.70 -18.75 -12.15
C ALA A 341 9.46 -19.74 -13.31
N VAL A 342 8.78 -19.32 -14.37
CA VAL A 342 8.55 -20.13 -15.57
C VAL A 342 9.88 -20.51 -16.20
N THR A 343 10.77 -19.55 -16.47
CA THR A 343 12.12 -19.82 -17.02
C THR A 343 12.92 -20.76 -16.11
N ALA A 344 12.88 -20.57 -14.77
CA ALA A 344 13.57 -21.43 -13.83
C ALA A 344 13.05 -22.88 -13.84
N ILE A 345 11.72 -23.07 -13.89
CA ILE A 345 11.08 -24.39 -13.95
C ILE A 345 11.48 -25.13 -15.23
N PHE A 346 11.37 -24.49 -16.41
CA PHE A 346 11.69 -25.13 -17.68
C PHE A 346 13.17 -25.49 -17.76
N ARG A 347 14.07 -24.64 -17.27
CA ARG A 347 15.49 -24.96 -17.15
C ARG A 347 15.76 -26.11 -16.17
N GLY A 348 15.11 -26.13 -15.02
CA GLY A 348 15.21 -27.23 -14.05
C GLY A 348 14.76 -28.56 -14.61
N LEU A 349 13.70 -28.55 -15.43
CA LEU A 349 13.17 -29.71 -16.13
C LEU A 349 14.00 -30.10 -17.39
N LYS A 350 14.99 -29.28 -17.75
CA LYS A 350 15.81 -29.44 -19.00
C LYS A 350 14.94 -29.51 -20.27
N LYS A 351 13.82 -28.78 -20.29
CA LYS A 351 12.90 -28.68 -21.42
C LYS A 351 13.02 -27.31 -22.06
N PRO A 352 12.97 -27.23 -23.42
CA PRO A 352 12.90 -25.93 -24.09
C PRO A 352 11.56 -25.25 -23.80
N LEU A 353 11.59 -23.93 -23.55
CA LEU A 353 10.40 -23.11 -23.46
C LEU A 353 10.17 -22.48 -24.83
N SER A 354 9.13 -22.93 -25.55
CA SER A 354 8.80 -22.35 -26.87
C SER A 354 8.13 -20.96 -26.66
N LYS A 355 8.23 -20.11 -27.68
CA LYS A 355 7.63 -18.80 -27.72
C LYS A 355 6.13 -18.87 -27.49
N GLU A 356 5.43 -19.77 -28.18
CA GLU A 356 3.98 -19.93 -28.10
C GLU A 356 3.52 -20.34 -26.71
N LEU A 357 4.28 -21.24 -26.06
CA LEU A 357 3.96 -21.68 -24.70
C LEU A 357 4.20 -20.56 -23.66
N GLU A 358 5.30 -19.82 -23.82
CA GLU A 358 5.61 -18.65 -22.97
C GLU A 358 4.51 -17.58 -23.09
N GLU A 359 4.11 -17.23 -24.32
CA GLU A 359 3.02 -16.30 -24.60
C GLU A 359 1.68 -16.79 -24.00
N GLN A 360 1.38 -18.07 -24.11
CA GLN A 360 0.18 -18.68 -23.55
C GLN A 360 0.14 -18.58 -22.02
N ILE A 361 1.24 -18.93 -21.35
CA ILE A 361 1.33 -18.88 -19.88
C ILE A 361 1.16 -17.44 -19.39
N HIS A 362 1.90 -16.49 -19.96
CA HIS A 362 1.87 -15.10 -19.52
C HIS A 362 0.59 -14.39 -19.96
N GLY A 363 0.08 -14.68 -21.17
CA GLY A 363 -1.20 -14.16 -21.65
C GLY A 363 -2.38 -14.61 -20.79
N THR A 364 -2.44 -15.89 -20.41
CA THR A 364 -3.47 -16.40 -19.51
C THR A 364 -3.38 -15.74 -18.12
N GLY A 365 -2.15 -15.59 -17.60
CA GLY A 365 -1.93 -14.88 -16.33
C GLY A 365 -2.39 -13.43 -16.38
N MET A 366 -2.06 -12.71 -17.47
CA MET A 366 -2.50 -11.33 -17.69
C MET A 366 -4.02 -11.22 -17.75
N MET A 367 -4.70 -12.11 -18.48
CA MET A 367 -6.16 -12.11 -18.54
C MET A 367 -6.79 -12.37 -17.16
N ALA A 368 -6.21 -13.27 -16.36
CA ALA A 368 -6.67 -13.53 -15.00
C ALA A 368 -6.50 -12.29 -14.08
N LEU A 369 -5.35 -11.60 -14.17
CA LEU A 369 -5.10 -10.39 -13.42
C LEU A 369 -6.02 -9.23 -13.86
N LEU A 370 -6.28 -9.07 -15.14
CA LEU A 370 -7.22 -8.08 -15.67
C LEU A 370 -8.65 -8.36 -15.18
N ALA A 371 -9.09 -9.62 -15.25
CA ALA A 371 -10.40 -10.02 -14.72
C ALA A 371 -10.53 -9.75 -13.22
N LEU A 372 -9.49 -10.06 -12.44
CA LEU A 372 -9.45 -9.76 -11.00
C LEU A 372 -9.51 -8.25 -10.75
N THR A 373 -8.73 -7.46 -11.50
CA THR A 373 -8.73 -5.99 -11.38
C THR A 373 -10.09 -5.41 -11.71
N LEU A 374 -10.77 -5.95 -12.74
CA LEU A 374 -12.12 -5.53 -13.10
C LEU A 374 -13.12 -5.84 -11.97
N LEU A 375 -13.07 -7.03 -11.38
CA LEU A 375 -13.94 -7.41 -10.25
C LEU A 375 -13.73 -6.49 -9.03
N ILE A 376 -12.47 -6.19 -8.70
CA ILE A 376 -12.13 -5.26 -7.60
C ILE A 376 -12.64 -3.85 -7.93
N THR A 377 -12.46 -3.39 -9.17
CA THR A 377 -12.94 -2.07 -9.62
C THR A 377 -14.46 -1.96 -9.51
N ILE A 378 -15.19 -2.99 -9.93
CA ILE A 378 -16.65 -3.06 -9.77
C ILE A 378 -17.03 -2.99 -8.28
N SER A 379 -16.34 -3.76 -7.42
CA SER A 379 -16.56 -3.73 -5.98
C SER A 379 -16.30 -2.34 -5.38
N ASP A 380 -15.24 -1.65 -5.81
CA ASP A 380 -14.95 -0.28 -5.36
C ASP A 380 -16.06 0.71 -5.75
N VAL A 381 -16.54 0.63 -7.00
CA VAL A 381 -17.65 1.46 -7.47
C VAL A 381 -18.90 1.25 -6.61
N PHE A 382 -19.25 -0.01 -6.30
CA PHE A 382 -20.41 -0.28 -5.43
C PHE A 382 -20.23 0.24 -3.99
N LYS A 383 -18.99 0.34 -3.47
CA LYS A 383 -18.72 0.96 -2.16
C LYS A 383 -18.96 2.48 -2.18
N PHE A 384 -18.82 3.14 -3.34
CA PHE A 384 -19.05 4.58 -3.51
C PHE A 384 -20.54 4.96 -3.51
N PHE A 385 -21.42 4.05 -3.90
CA PHE A 385 -22.87 4.31 -4.00
C PHE A 385 -23.66 3.81 -2.78
N LYS A 386 -22.99 3.26 -1.76
CA LYS A 386 -23.53 2.93 -0.45
C LYS A 386 -23.11 3.96 0.60
#